data_899aab0a8b1ca6bc6c665d581b96d7bd
#
_entry.id   899aab0a8b1ca6bc6c665d581b96d7bd
#
_cell.length_a   1.000
_cell.length_b   1.000
_cell.length_c   1.000
_cell.angle_alpha   90.00
_cell.angle_beta   90.00
_cell.angle_gamma   90.00
#
_symmetry.space_group_name_H-M   'P 1'
#
loop_
_entity.id
_entity.type
_entity.pdbx_description
1 polymer ?
#
loop_
_entity_poly.entity_id
_entity_poly.type
_entity_poly.pdbx_seq_one_letter_code
_entity_poly.pdbx_strand_id
1 'polypeptide(L)'
;PLIHIPTADAMAYSIYGCEDIICPIMDARRNQVYTGIYSFVPKKESEDSEHGQMKYAFQVIRVQMAVSVEDLIRRLNIYGRRVVFLGDGVPVYRKMLEKGLKVPYFFAPSYLNRQRAAVVGALGIRYFKMGRYETAAEHKPDYLRVSQAERERAAKEKNAAPEIRRMVMEDGAAIAELEYSLFRDAWSEKSILETLKQPNAICLIAEKADRTAGYLLAYT
;
A
#
# COMPACT_ATOMS: atom_id res chain seq x y z
N PRO A 1 12.07 25.09 5.08
CA PRO A 1 11.44 23.78 5.28
C PRO A 1 10.28 23.58 4.30
N LEU A 2 10.08 22.36 3.84
CA LEU A 2 8.98 21.93 3.00
C LEU A 2 8.06 21.04 3.85
N ILE A 3 6.74 21.20 3.72
CA ILE A 3 5.78 20.41 4.47
C ILE A 3 4.94 19.63 3.44
N HIS A 4 5.11 18.32 3.45
CA HIS A 4 4.31 17.43 2.62
C HIS A 4 2.92 17.24 3.24
N ILE A 5 1.87 17.64 2.54
CA ILE A 5 0.48 17.43 2.94
C ILE A 5 -0.18 16.44 1.98
N PRO A 6 -0.44 15.20 2.42
CA PRO A 6 -1.19 14.26 1.61
C PRO A 6 -2.58 14.80 1.28
N THR A 7 -2.99 14.68 0.03
CA THR A 7 -4.29 15.17 -0.45
C THR A 7 -5.46 14.60 0.36
N ALA A 8 -5.42 13.30 0.64
CA ALA A 8 -6.47 12.62 1.41
C ALA A 8 -6.53 13.13 2.86
N ASP A 9 -5.38 13.42 3.49
CA ASP A 9 -5.31 14.00 4.82
C ASP A 9 -6.00 15.37 4.87
N ALA A 10 -5.69 16.26 3.91
CA ALA A 10 -6.30 17.58 3.84
C ALA A 10 -7.81 17.50 3.61
N MET A 11 -8.27 16.59 2.76
CA MET A 11 -9.71 16.40 2.54
C MET A 11 -10.40 15.90 3.80
N ALA A 12 -9.85 14.89 4.48
CA ALA A 12 -10.40 14.38 5.73
C ALA A 12 -10.40 15.45 6.84
N TYR A 13 -9.35 16.26 6.90
CA TYR A 13 -9.23 17.33 7.90
C TYR A 13 -10.28 18.42 7.74
N SER A 14 -10.90 18.56 6.56
CA SER A 14 -11.98 19.52 6.30
C SER A 14 -13.26 19.25 7.08
N ILE A 15 -13.43 18.04 7.63
CA ILE A 15 -14.61 17.65 8.43
C ILE A 15 -14.21 17.56 9.91
N TYR A 16 -13.68 18.64 10.45
CA TYR A 16 -13.26 18.74 11.84
C TYR A 16 -14.35 18.27 12.81
N GLY A 17 -13.96 17.42 13.77
CA GLY A 17 -14.85 16.93 14.83
C GLY A 17 -15.72 15.73 14.41
N CYS A 18 -15.60 15.21 13.21
CA CYS A 18 -16.31 14.02 12.78
C CYS A 18 -15.66 12.76 13.41
N GLU A 19 -16.38 12.13 14.33
CA GLU A 19 -15.93 10.91 15.01
C GLU A 19 -16.16 9.64 14.20
N ASP A 20 -16.97 9.70 13.14
CA ASP A 20 -17.13 8.59 12.20
C ASP A 20 -15.84 8.32 11.41
N ILE A 21 -15.80 7.21 10.69
CA ILE A 21 -14.76 7.00 9.71
C ILE A 21 -14.91 8.03 8.59
N ILE A 22 -13.87 8.81 8.34
CA ILE A 22 -13.78 9.74 7.23
C ILE A 22 -12.99 9.08 6.13
N CYS A 23 -13.61 8.91 4.96
CA CYS A 23 -13.02 8.22 3.82
C CYS A 23 -13.06 9.12 2.58
N PRO A 24 -12.05 9.98 2.36
CA PRO A 24 -11.89 10.71 1.10
C PRO A 24 -11.66 9.72 -0.02
N ILE A 25 -12.34 9.87 -1.16
CA ILE A 25 -12.11 9.08 -2.36
C ILE A 25 -11.90 9.98 -3.55
N MET A 26 -10.76 9.82 -4.23
CA MET A 26 -10.43 10.51 -5.48
C MET A 26 -10.29 9.49 -6.59
N ASP A 27 -10.86 9.78 -7.76
CA ASP A 27 -10.85 8.84 -8.89
C ASP A 27 -9.42 8.58 -9.39
N ALA A 28 -8.93 7.35 -9.23
CA ALA A 28 -7.66 6.89 -9.76
C ALA A 28 -7.80 6.11 -11.08
N ARG A 29 -9.00 6.13 -11.70
CA ARG A 29 -9.37 5.37 -12.88
C ARG A 29 -9.38 3.84 -12.65
N ARG A 30 -10.00 3.09 -13.56
CA ARG A 30 -10.01 1.61 -13.58
C ARG A 30 -10.54 0.99 -12.26
N ASN A 31 -11.63 1.53 -11.75
CA ASN A 31 -12.23 1.10 -10.46
C ASN A 31 -11.27 1.18 -9.27
N GLN A 32 -10.31 2.10 -9.33
CA GLN A 32 -9.40 2.40 -8.22
C GLN A 32 -9.62 3.82 -7.71
N VAL A 33 -9.32 4.01 -6.44
CA VAL A 33 -9.38 5.31 -5.77
C VAL A 33 -8.08 5.59 -5.04
N TYR A 34 -7.67 6.86 -5.02
CA TYR A 34 -6.76 7.35 -4.01
C TYR A 34 -7.59 7.68 -2.77
N THR A 35 -7.22 7.13 -1.63
CA THR A 35 -7.98 7.24 -0.39
C THR A 35 -7.07 7.13 0.82
N GLY A 36 -7.60 7.39 1.98
CA GLY A 36 -7.06 7.08 3.30
C GLY A 36 -8.23 6.89 4.25
N ILE A 37 -7.97 6.46 5.46
CA ILE A 37 -9.02 6.24 6.46
C ILE A 37 -8.66 7.04 7.71
N TYR A 38 -9.57 7.91 8.13
CA TYR A 38 -9.36 8.90 9.16
C TYR A 38 -10.54 8.96 10.13
N SER A 39 -10.35 9.64 11.23
CA SER A 39 -11.39 9.99 12.19
C SER A 39 -10.93 11.19 13.02
N PHE A 40 -11.82 11.81 13.76
CA PHE A 40 -11.46 12.67 14.86
C PHE A 40 -11.80 11.98 16.17
N VAL A 41 -10.97 12.17 17.17
CA VAL A 41 -11.21 11.67 18.53
C VAL A 41 -11.25 12.85 19.50
N PRO A 42 -12.23 12.89 20.43
CA PRO A 42 -12.26 13.92 21.46
C PRO A 42 -10.97 13.90 22.27
N LYS A 43 -10.42 15.06 22.55
CA LYS A 43 -9.35 15.21 23.53
C LYS A 43 -9.95 15.25 24.92
N LYS A 44 -9.29 14.61 25.87
CA LYS A 44 -9.63 14.81 27.29
C LYS A 44 -9.36 16.28 27.64
N GLU A 45 -10.32 16.92 28.28
CA GLU A 45 -10.11 18.26 28.84
C GLU A 45 -9.03 18.14 29.91
N SER A 46 -7.92 18.87 29.75
CA SER A 46 -6.97 19.13 30.82
C SER A 46 -7.44 20.41 31.55
N GLU A 47 -7.29 20.49 32.86
CA GLU A 47 -7.68 21.66 33.67
C GLU A 47 -6.98 22.96 33.19
N ASP A 48 -5.89 22.86 32.43
CA ASP A 48 -5.13 23.97 31.83
C ASP A 48 -5.53 24.28 30.37
N SER A 49 -6.72 23.89 29.92
CA SER A 49 -7.14 24.13 28.54
C SER A 49 -7.42 25.62 28.30
N GLU A 50 -6.48 26.32 27.70
CA GLU A 50 -6.69 27.70 27.22
C GLU A 50 -7.90 27.79 26.28
N HIS A 51 -8.67 28.86 26.42
CA HIS A 51 -9.78 29.19 25.52
C HIS A 51 -9.27 29.20 24.06
N GLY A 52 -9.81 28.32 23.19
CA GLY A 52 -9.45 28.21 21.77
C GLY A 52 -8.68 26.97 21.37
N GLN A 53 -8.35 26.06 22.27
CA GLN A 53 -7.74 24.80 21.90
C GLN A 53 -8.72 23.90 21.13
N MET A 54 -8.20 23.18 20.13
CA MET A 54 -9.00 22.22 19.34
C MET A 54 -9.46 21.06 20.23
N LYS A 55 -10.77 20.87 20.35
CA LYS A 55 -11.40 19.81 21.15
C LYS A 55 -11.18 18.40 20.61
N TYR A 56 -10.79 18.28 19.36
CA TYR A 56 -10.61 16.98 18.69
C TYR A 56 -9.17 16.82 18.19
N ALA A 57 -8.67 15.59 18.26
CA ALA A 57 -7.43 15.18 17.64
C ALA A 57 -7.71 14.49 16.29
N PHE A 58 -7.00 14.90 15.25
CA PHE A 58 -7.05 14.22 13.94
C PHE A 58 -6.28 12.91 14.02
N GLN A 59 -6.96 11.82 13.73
CA GLN A 59 -6.42 10.46 13.74
C GLN A 59 -6.33 9.92 12.32
N VAL A 60 -5.14 9.49 11.90
CA VAL A 60 -4.90 8.75 10.68
C VAL A 60 -4.97 7.26 11.02
N ILE A 61 -6.05 6.59 10.62
CA ILE A 61 -6.25 5.15 10.82
C ILE A 61 -5.49 4.38 9.75
N ARG A 62 -5.54 4.87 8.49
CA ARG A 62 -4.74 4.39 7.38
C ARG A 62 -4.26 5.58 6.56
N VAL A 63 -2.96 5.60 6.30
CA VAL A 63 -2.34 6.60 5.42
C VAL A 63 -2.91 6.50 4.00
N GLN A 64 -2.70 7.56 3.22
CA GLN A 64 -3.16 7.56 1.82
C GLN A 64 -2.59 6.38 1.03
N MET A 65 -3.43 5.83 0.14
CA MET A 65 -3.12 4.65 -0.66
C MET A 65 -3.93 4.67 -1.96
N ALA A 66 -3.48 3.90 -2.94
CA ALA A 66 -4.27 3.54 -4.13
C ALA A 66 -4.84 2.13 -3.93
N VAL A 67 -6.15 1.97 -4.07
CA VAL A 67 -6.82 0.69 -3.80
C VAL A 67 -8.04 0.53 -4.71
N SER A 68 -8.45 -0.71 -5.01
CA SER A 68 -9.72 -0.95 -5.71
C SER A 68 -10.92 -0.55 -4.83
N VAL A 69 -12.01 -0.15 -5.47
CA VAL A 69 -13.24 0.21 -4.74
C VAL A 69 -13.78 -0.98 -3.96
N GLU A 70 -13.67 -2.18 -4.52
CA GLU A 70 -14.07 -3.43 -3.88
C GLU A 70 -13.26 -3.73 -2.60
N ASP A 71 -11.94 -3.54 -2.67
CA ASP A 71 -11.05 -3.70 -1.52
C ASP A 71 -11.33 -2.66 -0.43
N LEU A 72 -11.58 -1.42 -0.84
CA LEU A 72 -11.98 -0.36 0.09
C LEU A 72 -13.27 -0.72 0.82
N ILE A 73 -14.32 -1.13 0.10
CA ILE A 73 -15.60 -1.57 0.66
C ILE A 73 -15.39 -2.71 1.66
N ARG A 74 -14.59 -3.72 1.29
CA ARG A 74 -14.29 -4.85 2.17
C ARG A 74 -13.64 -4.39 3.49
N ARG A 75 -12.65 -3.51 3.41
CA ARG A 75 -11.98 -2.94 4.59
C ARG A 75 -12.93 -2.14 5.47
N LEU A 76 -13.77 -1.29 4.87
CA LEU A 76 -14.72 -0.47 5.63
C LEU A 76 -15.77 -1.33 6.34
N ASN A 77 -16.25 -2.40 5.70
CA ASN A 77 -17.17 -3.36 6.34
C ASN A 77 -16.53 -4.07 7.54
N ILE A 78 -15.21 -4.35 7.50
CA ILE A 78 -14.50 -4.95 8.64
C ILE A 78 -14.40 -3.97 9.82
N TYR A 79 -14.25 -2.67 9.57
CA TYR A 79 -14.23 -1.68 10.66
C TYR A 79 -15.55 -1.58 11.42
N GLY A 80 -16.69 -1.93 10.83
CA GLY A 80 -18.00 -1.98 11.48
C GLY A 80 -18.52 -0.63 11.97
N ARG A 81 -17.94 0.49 11.55
CA ARG A 81 -18.28 1.85 11.97
C ARG A 81 -18.95 2.61 10.84
N ARG A 82 -19.74 3.62 11.20
CA ARG A 82 -20.34 4.55 10.22
C ARG A 82 -19.25 5.27 9.44
N VAL A 83 -19.49 5.50 8.13
CA VAL A 83 -18.51 6.09 7.21
C VAL A 83 -19.07 7.32 6.52
N VAL A 84 -18.29 8.40 6.47
CA VAL A 84 -18.57 9.56 5.63
C VAL A 84 -17.62 9.58 4.45
N PHE A 85 -18.18 9.67 3.24
CA PHE A 85 -17.45 9.78 2.00
C PHE A 85 -17.45 11.21 1.48
N LEU A 86 -16.31 11.65 0.96
CA LEU A 86 -16.13 12.92 0.27
C LEU A 86 -15.09 12.74 -0.85
N GLY A 87 -15.03 13.67 -1.76
CA GLY A 87 -14.07 13.64 -2.86
C GLY A 87 -14.74 13.48 -4.22
N ASP A 88 -13.97 13.73 -5.28
CA ASP A 88 -14.44 13.68 -6.66
C ASP A 88 -14.72 12.26 -7.16
N GLY A 89 -14.23 11.25 -6.47
CA GLY A 89 -14.60 9.85 -6.69
C GLY A 89 -16.01 9.49 -6.25
N VAL A 90 -16.66 10.30 -5.35
CA VAL A 90 -18.02 10.00 -4.85
C VAL A 90 -19.04 9.87 -5.98
N PRO A 91 -19.20 10.84 -6.90
CA PRO A 91 -20.19 10.68 -7.98
C PRO A 91 -19.87 9.51 -8.91
N VAL A 92 -18.59 9.17 -9.08
CA VAL A 92 -18.15 8.08 -9.97
C VAL A 92 -18.49 6.72 -9.38
N TYR A 93 -18.23 6.51 -8.10
CA TYR A 93 -18.29 5.20 -7.45
C TYR A 93 -19.50 5.02 -6.52
N ARG A 94 -20.38 6.00 -6.45
CA ARG A 94 -21.56 5.99 -5.56
C ARG A 94 -22.34 4.66 -5.62
N LYS A 95 -22.70 4.21 -6.82
CA LYS A 95 -23.48 2.97 -7.02
C LYS A 95 -22.76 1.73 -6.50
N MET A 96 -21.43 1.66 -6.64
CA MET A 96 -20.64 0.54 -6.13
C MET A 96 -20.59 0.56 -4.61
N LEU A 97 -20.41 1.74 -4.00
CA LEU A 97 -20.43 1.92 -2.57
C LEU A 97 -21.80 1.53 -1.97
N GLU A 98 -22.89 2.05 -2.53
CA GLU A 98 -24.26 1.74 -2.11
C GLU A 98 -24.57 0.24 -2.16
N LYS A 99 -24.07 -0.45 -3.19
CA LYS A 99 -24.29 -1.90 -3.38
C LYS A 99 -23.45 -2.76 -2.42
N GLY A 100 -22.23 -2.32 -2.08
CA GLY A 100 -21.25 -3.18 -1.40
C GLY A 100 -21.09 -2.91 0.09
N LEU A 101 -21.46 -1.72 0.58
CA LEU A 101 -21.34 -1.38 1.98
C LEU A 101 -22.42 -2.05 2.83
N LYS A 102 -21.99 -2.62 3.94
CA LYS A 102 -22.85 -3.24 4.96
C LYS A 102 -22.93 -2.39 6.25
N VAL A 103 -22.08 -1.38 6.37
CA VAL A 103 -22.04 -0.43 7.48
C VAL A 103 -22.87 0.80 7.15
N PRO A 104 -23.38 1.55 8.13
CA PRO A 104 -24.02 2.83 7.90
C PRO A 104 -23.05 3.80 7.22
N TYR A 105 -23.53 4.57 6.26
CA TYR A 105 -22.71 5.54 5.55
C TYR A 105 -23.52 6.75 5.11
N PHE A 106 -22.83 7.83 4.79
CA PHE A 106 -23.41 8.99 4.10
C PHE A 106 -22.35 9.67 3.21
N PHE A 107 -22.83 10.46 2.26
CA PHE A 107 -21.99 11.26 1.40
C PHE A 107 -22.00 12.71 1.88
N ALA A 108 -20.83 13.27 2.10
CA ALA A 108 -20.70 14.67 2.48
C ALA A 108 -21.26 15.60 1.39
N PRO A 109 -21.66 16.81 1.72
CA PRO A 109 -22.09 17.81 0.75
C PRO A 109 -21.04 18.03 -0.35
N SER A 110 -21.51 18.27 -1.57
CA SER A 110 -20.65 18.37 -2.77
C SER A 110 -19.54 19.43 -2.69
N TYR A 111 -19.73 20.47 -1.89
CA TYR A 111 -18.71 21.49 -1.67
C TYR A 111 -17.48 20.98 -0.90
N LEU A 112 -17.55 19.79 -0.27
CA LEU A 112 -16.43 19.10 0.38
C LEU A 112 -15.71 18.11 -0.56
N ASN A 113 -16.16 17.93 -1.79
CA ASN A 113 -15.56 17.02 -2.74
C ASN A 113 -14.25 17.53 -3.37
N ARG A 114 -13.81 18.73 -3.02
CA ARG A 114 -12.56 19.30 -3.49
C ARG A 114 -11.72 19.83 -2.36
N GLN A 115 -10.42 19.78 -2.54
CA GLN A 115 -9.47 20.39 -1.61
C GLN A 115 -9.69 21.89 -1.46
N ARG A 116 -9.35 22.39 -0.28
CA ARG A 116 -9.40 23.81 0.05
C ARG A 116 -8.04 24.26 0.55
N ALA A 117 -7.49 25.31 -0.06
CA ALA A 117 -6.19 25.84 0.31
C ALA A 117 -6.09 26.20 1.80
N ALA A 118 -7.16 26.76 2.37
CA ALA A 118 -7.21 27.09 3.80
C ALA A 118 -7.04 25.85 4.69
N VAL A 119 -7.63 24.72 4.33
CA VAL A 119 -7.50 23.45 5.07
C VAL A 119 -6.09 22.87 4.94
N VAL A 120 -5.51 22.93 3.72
CA VAL A 120 -4.11 22.54 3.48
C VAL A 120 -3.17 23.39 4.36
N GLY A 121 -3.38 24.73 4.40
CA GLY A 121 -2.58 25.63 5.23
C GLY A 121 -2.71 25.31 6.73
N ALA A 122 -3.95 25.10 7.22
CA ALA A 122 -4.20 24.79 8.63
C ALA A 122 -3.54 23.45 9.02
N LEU A 123 -3.65 22.42 8.18
CA LEU A 123 -2.98 21.13 8.41
C LEU A 123 -1.46 21.26 8.31
N GLY A 124 -0.95 22.10 7.38
CA GLY A 124 0.46 22.40 7.24
C GLY A 124 1.06 23.04 8.50
N ILE A 125 0.38 24.04 9.08
CA ILE A 125 0.79 24.65 10.34
C ILE A 125 0.84 23.59 11.47
N ARG A 126 -0.14 22.71 11.52
CA ARG A 126 -0.18 21.61 12.48
C ARG A 126 1.03 20.67 12.29
N TYR A 127 1.30 20.24 11.07
CA TYR A 127 2.44 19.37 10.77
C TYR A 127 3.77 20.03 11.07
N PHE A 128 3.90 21.33 10.77
CA PHE A 128 5.09 22.11 11.14
C PHE A 128 5.31 22.09 12.65
N LYS A 129 4.29 22.38 13.45
CA LYS A 129 4.37 22.35 14.92
C LYS A 129 4.69 20.96 15.48
N MET A 130 4.41 19.89 14.73
CA MET A 130 4.77 18.51 15.08
C MET A 130 6.16 18.10 14.60
N GLY A 131 6.95 19.04 14.03
CA GLY A 131 8.27 18.75 13.47
C GLY A 131 8.24 17.96 12.16
N ARG A 132 7.07 17.84 11.49
CA ARG A 132 6.92 17.11 10.23
C ARG A 132 7.21 18.03 9.05
N TYR A 133 8.46 18.28 8.81
CA TYR A 133 8.96 19.05 7.67
C TYR A 133 10.32 18.48 7.21
N GLU A 134 10.66 18.75 5.98
CA GLU A 134 11.89 18.28 5.33
C GLU A 134 12.51 19.39 4.49
N THR A 135 13.69 19.17 3.97
CA THR A 135 14.33 20.06 2.99
C THR A 135 13.85 19.72 1.59
N ALA A 136 14.00 20.65 0.65
CA ALA A 136 13.68 20.39 -0.76
C ALA A 136 14.56 19.30 -1.39
N ALA A 137 15.75 19.07 -0.85
CA ALA A 137 16.67 18.03 -1.30
C ALA A 137 16.24 16.61 -0.85
N GLU A 138 15.58 16.53 0.31
CA GLU A 138 15.09 15.26 0.88
C GLU A 138 13.74 14.85 0.33
N HIS A 139 12.95 15.84 -0.14
CA HIS A 139 11.59 15.60 -0.62
C HIS A 139 11.56 14.73 -1.86
N LYS A 140 10.72 13.70 -1.82
CA LYS A 140 10.41 12.84 -2.98
C LYS A 140 8.91 12.77 -3.18
N PRO A 141 8.43 12.80 -4.45
CA PRO A 141 7.01 12.57 -4.74
C PRO A 141 6.55 11.20 -4.23
N ASP A 142 5.38 11.17 -3.60
CA ASP A 142 4.75 9.92 -3.15
C ASP A 142 3.92 9.32 -4.28
N TYR A 143 4.51 8.39 -5.02
CA TYR A 143 3.83 7.65 -6.10
C TYR A 143 3.01 6.50 -5.52
N LEU A 144 1.79 6.79 -5.07
CA LEU A 144 0.86 5.79 -4.51
C LEU A 144 0.46 4.69 -5.50
N ARG A 145 0.68 4.90 -6.78
CA ARG A 145 0.35 3.95 -7.83
C ARG A 145 1.54 3.73 -8.73
N VAL A 146 1.94 2.47 -8.86
CA VAL A 146 2.95 2.05 -9.83
C VAL A 146 2.52 2.44 -11.24
N SER A 147 3.43 2.98 -12.04
CA SER A 147 3.16 3.39 -13.41
C SER A 147 2.61 2.23 -14.26
N GLN A 148 1.91 2.54 -15.35
CA GLN A 148 1.40 1.49 -16.24
C GLN A 148 2.54 0.67 -16.84
N ALA A 149 3.63 1.33 -17.24
CA ALA A 149 4.81 0.67 -17.80
C ALA A 149 5.47 -0.31 -16.81
N GLU A 150 5.62 0.09 -15.54
CA GLU A 150 6.15 -0.80 -14.50
C GLU A 150 5.24 -1.98 -14.22
N ARG A 151 3.90 -1.79 -14.22
CA ARG A 151 2.93 -2.89 -14.05
C ARG A 151 2.96 -3.85 -15.23
N GLU A 152 3.04 -3.36 -16.46
CA GLU A 152 3.14 -4.18 -17.66
C GLU A 152 4.47 -4.95 -17.69
N ARG A 153 5.55 -4.32 -17.24
CA ARG A 153 6.85 -4.97 -17.07
C ARG A 153 6.78 -6.07 -16.03
N ALA A 154 6.27 -5.78 -14.84
CA ALA A 154 6.08 -6.77 -13.78
C ALA A 154 5.13 -7.92 -14.19
N ALA A 155 4.08 -7.62 -14.98
CA ALA A 155 3.19 -8.64 -15.51
C ALA A 155 3.88 -9.52 -16.57
N LYS A 156 4.72 -8.95 -17.44
CA LYS A 156 5.53 -9.69 -18.40
C LYS A 156 6.54 -10.58 -17.69
N GLU A 157 7.26 -10.06 -16.70
CA GLU A 157 8.20 -10.80 -15.87
C GLU A 157 7.51 -11.95 -15.12
N LYS A 158 6.32 -11.70 -14.58
CA LYS A 158 5.53 -12.73 -13.88
C LYS A 158 5.03 -13.83 -14.80
N ASN A 159 4.70 -13.51 -16.06
CA ASN A 159 4.18 -14.44 -17.06
C ASN A 159 5.25 -15.04 -17.97
N ALA A 160 6.50 -14.56 -17.93
CA ALA A 160 7.58 -15.16 -18.68
C ALA A 160 7.80 -16.60 -18.21
N ALA A 161 7.92 -17.52 -19.16
CA ALA A 161 8.32 -18.89 -18.85
C ALA A 161 9.73 -18.87 -18.23
N PRO A 162 10.01 -19.74 -17.23
CA PRO A 162 11.36 -19.85 -16.72
C PRO A 162 12.31 -20.34 -17.82
N GLU A 163 13.49 -19.78 -17.85
CA GLU A 163 14.58 -20.27 -18.70
C GLU A 163 15.22 -21.49 -18.05
N ILE A 164 15.32 -22.59 -18.79
CA ILE A 164 15.91 -23.83 -18.30
C ILE A 164 17.28 -23.98 -18.93
N ARG A 165 18.32 -24.11 -18.09
CA ARG A 165 19.68 -24.34 -18.52
C ARG A 165 20.35 -25.45 -17.68
N ARG A 166 21.51 -25.94 -18.15
CA ARG A 166 22.32 -26.81 -17.31
C ARG A 166 22.91 -26.04 -16.13
N MET A 167 22.95 -26.70 -14.99
CA MET A 167 23.61 -26.18 -13.80
C MET A 167 25.11 -26.03 -14.00
N VAL A 168 25.66 -25.00 -13.37
CA VAL A 168 27.11 -24.79 -13.21
C VAL A 168 27.47 -24.78 -11.72
N MET A 169 28.77 -24.81 -11.41
CA MET A 169 29.21 -24.91 -10.01
C MET A 169 28.76 -23.71 -9.16
N GLU A 170 28.65 -22.55 -9.77
CA GLU A 170 28.23 -21.30 -9.13
C GLU A 170 26.78 -21.32 -8.67
N ASP A 171 25.94 -22.23 -9.20
CA ASP A 171 24.53 -22.36 -8.83
C ASP A 171 24.32 -23.08 -7.50
N GLY A 172 25.34 -23.77 -6.99
CA GLY A 172 25.25 -24.64 -5.81
C GLY A 172 24.69 -23.95 -4.57
N ALA A 173 25.15 -22.73 -4.30
CA ALA A 173 24.70 -21.95 -3.14
C ALA A 173 23.22 -21.57 -3.24
N ALA A 174 22.78 -21.09 -4.43
CA ALA A 174 21.39 -20.67 -4.65
C ALA A 174 20.41 -21.85 -4.56
N ILE A 175 20.84 -23.04 -4.99
CA ILE A 175 20.02 -24.26 -4.90
C ILE A 175 19.96 -24.76 -3.46
N ALA A 176 21.08 -24.72 -2.72
CA ALA A 176 21.08 -25.08 -1.30
C ALA A 176 20.16 -24.18 -0.46
N GLU A 177 20.12 -22.88 -0.77
CA GLU A 177 19.20 -21.95 -0.15
C GLU A 177 17.74 -22.29 -0.47
N LEU A 178 17.44 -22.63 -1.71
CA LEU A 178 16.11 -23.08 -2.13
C LEU A 178 15.70 -24.39 -1.43
N GLU A 179 16.60 -25.36 -1.38
CA GLU A 179 16.43 -26.63 -0.64
C GLU A 179 16.06 -26.36 0.83
N TYR A 180 16.85 -25.54 1.51
CA TYR A 180 16.61 -25.17 2.91
C TYR A 180 15.25 -24.52 3.13
N SER A 181 14.76 -23.79 2.15
CA SER A 181 13.46 -23.11 2.23
C SER A 181 12.26 -24.06 2.04
N LEU A 182 12.46 -25.19 1.33
CA LEU A 182 11.40 -26.08 0.88
C LEU A 182 11.36 -27.41 1.66
N PHE A 183 12.50 -27.92 2.08
CA PHE A 183 12.61 -29.27 2.63
C PHE A 183 13.21 -29.29 4.03
N ARG A 184 12.69 -30.21 4.90
CA ARG A 184 13.23 -30.43 6.24
C ARG A 184 14.61 -31.07 6.21
N ASP A 185 14.81 -32.01 5.28
CA ASP A 185 16.07 -32.75 5.06
C ASP A 185 16.76 -32.21 3.81
N ALA A 186 17.04 -30.91 3.82
CA ALA A 186 17.64 -30.19 2.71
C ALA A 186 19.05 -30.73 2.36
N TRP A 187 19.34 -30.85 1.08
CA TRP A 187 20.67 -31.18 0.62
C TRP A 187 21.63 -30.02 0.86
N SER A 188 22.81 -30.35 1.37
CA SER A 188 23.85 -29.34 1.54
C SER A 188 24.42 -28.91 0.18
N GLU A 189 24.94 -27.70 0.11
CA GLU A 189 25.66 -27.22 -1.09
C GLU A 189 26.73 -28.21 -1.56
N LYS A 190 27.47 -28.80 -0.62
CA LYS A 190 28.49 -29.82 -0.89
C LYS A 190 27.89 -31.03 -1.62
N SER A 191 26.76 -31.55 -1.16
CA SER A 191 26.09 -32.70 -1.78
C SER A 191 25.58 -32.40 -3.18
N ILE A 192 25.07 -31.18 -3.41
CA ILE A 192 24.63 -30.71 -4.72
C ILE A 192 25.83 -30.63 -5.70
N LEU A 193 26.94 -30.05 -5.25
CA LEU A 193 28.15 -29.92 -6.05
C LEU A 193 28.82 -31.27 -6.34
N GLU A 194 28.75 -32.23 -5.43
CA GLU A 194 29.21 -33.60 -5.66
C GLU A 194 28.34 -34.30 -6.71
N THR A 195 27.03 -34.09 -6.72
CA THR A 195 26.13 -34.61 -7.76
C THR A 195 26.46 -34.01 -9.13
N LEU A 196 26.74 -32.71 -9.17
CA LEU A 196 27.06 -32.00 -10.42
C LEU A 196 28.31 -32.54 -11.11
N LYS A 197 29.26 -33.14 -10.37
CA LYS A 197 30.51 -33.73 -10.89
C LYS A 197 30.32 -35.14 -11.45
N GLN A 198 29.16 -35.76 -11.23
CA GLN A 198 28.96 -37.13 -11.69
C GLN A 198 28.62 -37.21 -13.18
N PRO A 199 29.26 -38.05 -13.95
CA PRO A 199 29.13 -38.11 -15.41
C PRO A 199 27.73 -38.58 -15.86
N ASN A 200 27.00 -39.29 -14.99
CA ASN A 200 25.64 -39.79 -15.24
C ASN A 200 24.57 -38.91 -14.63
N ALA A 201 24.90 -37.72 -14.09
CA ALA A 201 23.92 -36.81 -13.53
C ALA A 201 23.41 -35.82 -14.58
N ILE A 202 22.10 -35.63 -14.60
CA ILE A 202 21.41 -34.55 -15.33
C ILE A 202 21.04 -33.51 -14.32
N CYS A 203 21.68 -32.34 -14.37
CA CYS A 203 21.45 -31.25 -13.46
C CYS A 203 20.97 -30.02 -14.23
N LEU A 204 19.75 -29.60 -14.02
CA LEU A 204 19.11 -28.48 -14.67
C LEU A 204 18.65 -27.45 -13.61
N ILE A 205 18.72 -26.19 -13.95
CA ILE A 205 18.17 -25.08 -13.16
C ILE A 205 17.16 -24.32 -14.01
N ALA A 206 16.07 -23.92 -13.38
CA ALA A 206 15.07 -23.03 -13.95
C ALA A 206 15.21 -21.66 -13.31
N GLU A 207 15.42 -20.62 -14.11
CA GLU A 207 15.58 -19.24 -13.68
C GLU A 207 14.43 -18.39 -14.18
N LYS A 208 13.99 -17.46 -13.35
CA LYS A 208 12.94 -16.50 -13.66
C LYS A 208 13.26 -15.16 -13.04
N ALA A 209 13.38 -14.11 -13.85
CA ALA A 209 13.73 -12.77 -13.40
C ALA A 209 15.00 -12.77 -12.50
N ASP A 210 16.06 -13.38 -12.97
CA ASP A 210 17.36 -13.53 -12.31
C ASP A 210 17.31 -14.22 -10.93
N ARG A 211 16.29 -15.05 -10.71
CA ARG A 211 16.14 -15.85 -9.49
C ARG A 211 15.95 -17.32 -9.82
N THR A 212 16.55 -18.18 -9.02
CA THR A 212 16.31 -19.62 -9.09
C THR A 212 14.84 -19.91 -8.75
N ALA A 213 14.11 -20.40 -9.74
CA ALA A 213 12.70 -20.76 -9.61
C ALA A 213 12.49 -22.26 -9.34
N GLY A 214 13.49 -23.07 -9.65
CA GLY A 214 13.48 -24.52 -9.41
C GLY A 214 14.73 -25.20 -9.99
N TYR A 215 14.88 -26.47 -9.72
CA TYR A 215 15.98 -27.25 -10.20
C TYR A 215 15.56 -28.74 -10.39
N LEU A 216 16.37 -29.49 -11.12
CA LEU A 216 16.25 -30.93 -11.29
C LEU A 216 17.63 -31.57 -11.14
N LEU A 217 17.75 -32.55 -10.24
CA LEU A 217 18.88 -33.45 -10.13
C LEU A 217 18.38 -34.86 -10.42
N ALA A 218 18.89 -35.49 -11.47
CA ALA A 218 18.52 -36.84 -11.87
C ALA A 218 19.74 -37.64 -12.29
N TYR A 219 19.67 -38.95 -12.17
CA TYR A 219 20.70 -39.88 -12.64
C TYR A 219 20.16 -40.72 -13.79
N THR A 220 21.03 -40.98 -14.77
CA THR A 220 20.74 -41.90 -15.88
C THR A 220 21.41 -43.24 -15.67
#